data_9fbb27dc0c2c19b8804215d0cbd82d17
#
_entry.id   9fbb27dc0c2c19b8804215d0cbd82d17
#
_cell.length_a   1.000
_cell.length_b   1.000
_cell.length_c   1.000
_cell.angle_alpha   90.00
_cell.angle_beta   90.00
_cell.angle_gamma   90.00
#
_symmetry.space_group_name_H-M   'P 1'
#
loop_
_entity.id
_entity.type
_entity.pdbx_description
1 polymer ?
#
loop_
_entity_poly.entity_id
_entity_poly.type
_entity_poly.pdbx_seq_one_letter_code
_entity_poly.pdbx_strand_id
1 'polypeptide(L)'
;GYEKLYVDYLGKAVEVLEREEPSAGNDVYLSIDKNLQIAAYDLLEQEIAGIVYSNIESSGSEMNIPITDVYFALVNNNVIDIEHFSDEKATENEKVVMHIFSGRQQTVLSSVTSELKGASPAAFGSLGEEDQDYFTYIINQLKEKKILLQKSIDKTDEVYQEWQSGTISAQEYLNHAIAQNWIDIT
;
A
#
# COMPACT_ATOMS: atom_id res chain seq x y z
N GLY A 1 40.22 5.97 -0.64
CA GLY A 1 39.88 5.67 -2.01
C GLY A 1 38.98 6.74 -2.62
N TYR A 2 38.94 6.82 -3.91
CA TYR A 2 38.01 7.66 -4.65
C TYR A 2 37.52 6.96 -5.95
N GLU A 3 36.41 7.37 -6.43
CA GLU A 3 35.87 6.96 -7.76
C GLU A 3 35.59 8.22 -8.59
N LYS A 4 36.06 8.24 -9.83
CA LYS A 4 35.75 9.27 -10.80
C LYS A 4 34.78 8.69 -11.84
N LEU A 5 33.59 9.23 -11.83
CA LEU A 5 32.49 8.72 -12.66
C LEU A 5 32.20 9.69 -13.81
N TYR A 6 31.94 9.13 -14.98
CA TYR A 6 31.23 9.85 -16.03
C TYR A 6 29.72 9.65 -15.82
N VAL A 7 29.01 10.75 -15.67
CA VAL A 7 27.56 10.73 -15.41
C VAL A 7 26.80 11.36 -16.57
N ASP A 8 25.59 10.88 -16.82
CA ASP A 8 24.68 11.50 -17.78
C ASP A 8 24.06 12.80 -17.20
N TYR A 9 23.21 13.43 -18.01
CA TYR A 9 22.55 14.69 -17.62
C TYR A 9 21.56 14.55 -16.45
N LEU A 10 21.21 13.32 -16.03
CA LEU A 10 20.38 13.02 -14.88
C LEU A 10 21.22 12.64 -13.64
N GLY A 11 22.55 12.64 -13.75
CA GLY A 11 23.47 12.25 -12.66
C GLY A 11 23.65 10.73 -12.50
N LYS A 12 23.17 9.92 -13.44
CA LYS A 12 23.36 8.46 -13.43
C LYS A 12 24.76 8.12 -13.92
N ALA A 13 25.49 7.29 -13.18
CA ALA A 13 26.80 6.81 -13.58
C ALA A 13 26.70 5.99 -14.88
N VAL A 14 27.47 6.42 -15.90
CA VAL A 14 27.58 5.79 -17.21
C VAL A 14 28.83 4.95 -17.30
N GLU A 15 29.96 5.47 -16.76
CA GLU A 15 31.26 4.84 -16.83
C GLU A 15 32.10 5.22 -15.61
N VAL A 16 32.89 4.26 -15.10
CA VAL A 16 33.90 4.51 -14.08
C VAL A 16 35.21 4.81 -14.79
N LEU A 17 35.65 6.08 -14.73
CA LEU A 17 36.85 6.55 -15.41
C LEU A 17 38.12 6.20 -14.63
N GLU A 18 38.03 6.24 -13.31
CA GLU A 18 39.17 6.00 -12.43
C GLU A 18 38.66 5.50 -11.07
N ARG A 19 39.34 4.53 -10.51
CA ARG A 19 39.01 3.99 -9.18
C ARG A 19 40.32 3.74 -8.41
N GLU A 20 40.36 4.27 -7.20
CA GLU A 20 41.40 3.96 -6.24
C GLU A 20 40.77 3.27 -5.04
N GLU A 21 41.18 2.04 -4.78
CA GLU A 21 40.66 1.28 -3.66
C GLU A 21 41.01 1.95 -2.33
N PRO A 22 40.10 1.96 -1.35
CA PRO A 22 40.41 2.53 -0.04
C PRO A 22 41.49 1.74 0.67
N SER A 23 42.47 2.43 1.22
CA SER A 23 43.43 1.83 2.14
C SER A 23 42.91 1.86 3.57
N ALA A 24 43.17 0.82 4.35
CA ALA A 24 42.79 0.79 5.75
C ALA A 24 43.46 1.95 6.50
N GLY A 25 42.68 2.70 7.25
CA GLY A 25 43.18 3.74 8.15
C GLY A 25 43.69 3.15 9.46
N ASN A 26 44.10 4.03 10.36
CA ASN A 26 44.47 3.63 11.72
C ASN A 26 43.23 3.29 12.55
N ASP A 27 43.39 2.38 13.49
CA ASP A 27 42.34 2.06 14.45
C ASP A 27 42.00 3.29 15.30
N VAL A 28 40.69 3.51 15.48
CA VAL A 28 40.17 4.58 16.35
C VAL A 28 39.59 3.93 17.60
N TYR A 29 40.12 4.27 18.76
CA TYR A 29 39.59 3.82 20.04
C TYR A 29 38.59 4.84 20.56
N LEU A 30 37.34 4.38 20.76
CA LEU A 30 36.29 5.22 21.32
C LEU A 30 36.18 5.00 22.83
N SER A 31 35.76 6.03 23.55
CA SER A 31 35.42 5.94 24.99
C SER A 31 34.07 5.28 25.28
N ILE A 32 33.37 4.81 24.22
CA ILE A 32 32.06 4.16 24.33
C ILE A 32 32.27 2.68 24.67
N ASP A 33 31.64 2.22 25.75
CA ASP A 33 31.60 0.81 26.08
C ASP A 33 30.57 0.10 25.18
N LYS A 34 31.08 -0.79 24.33
CA LYS A 34 30.24 -1.56 23.39
C LYS A 34 29.16 -2.39 24.09
N ASN A 35 29.51 -3.03 25.21
CA ASN A 35 28.57 -3.92 25.91
C ASN A 35 27.47 -3.12 26.60
N LEU A 36 27.82 -1.96 27.16
CA LEU A 36 26.83 -1.04 27.73
C LEU A 36 25.90 -0.49 26.65
N GLN A 37 26.42 -0.17 25.48
CA GLN A 37 25.61 0.30 24.36
C GLN A 37 24.63 -0.78 23.88
N ILE A 38 25.06 -2.02 23.73
CA ILE A 38 24.20 -3.15 23.37
C ILE A 38 23.12 -3.37 24.44
N ALA A 39 23.51 -3.41 25.71
CA ALA A 39 22.56 -3.62 26.80
C ALA A 39 21.52 -2.47 26.88
N ALA A 40 21.94 -1.24 26.65
CA ALA A 40 21.02 -0.09 26.60
C ALA A 40 20.06 -0.17 25.40
N TYR A 41 20.55 -0.62 24.25
CA TYR A 41 19.72 -0.84 23.07
C TYR A 41 18.65 -1.91 23.31
N ASP A 42 19.09 -3.08 23.81
CA ASP A 42 18.20 -4.21 24.10
C ASP A 42 17.12 -3.84 25.14
N LEU A 43 17.50 -3.08 26.18
CA LEU A 43 16.58 -2.60 27.20
C LEU A 43 15.55 -1.63 26.61
N LEU A 44 15.99 -0.68 25.80
CA LEU A 44 15.08 0.28 25.12
C LEU A 44 14.13 -0.43 24.18
N GLU A 45 14.60 -1.42 23.42
CA GLU A 45 13.77 -2.21 22.52
C GLU A 45 12.69 -2.98 23.31
N GLN A 46 13.06 -3.62 24.43
CA GLN A 46 12.13 -4.32 25.29
C GLN A 46 11.06 -3.39 25.90
N GLU A 47 11.49 -2.23 26.40
CA GLU A 47 10.56 -1.25 26.98
C GLU A 47 9.59 -0.68 25.94
N ILE A 48 10.08 -0.32 24.75
CA ILE A 48 9.24 0.17 23.64
C ILE A 48 8.25 -0.92 23.20
N ALA A 49 8.73 -2.16 23.02
CA ALA A 49 7.87 -3.28 22.67
C ALA A 49 6.81 -3.54 23.75
N GLY A 50 7.16 -3.46 25.03
CA GLY A 50 6.24 -3.58 26.14
C GLY A 50 5.14 -2.51 26.15
N ILE A 51 5.52 -1.26 25.89
CA ILE A 51 4.58 -0.14 25.80
C ILE A 51 3.62 -0.34 24.61
N VAL A 52 4.15 -0.67 23.43
CA VAL A 52 3.32 -0.95 22.25
C VAL A 52 2.37 -2.09 22.53
N TYR A 53 2.89 -3.22 23.01
CA TYR A 53 2.08 -4.43 23.30
C TYR A 53 0.95 -4.17 24.29
N SER A 54 1.21 -3.39 25.35
CA SER A 54 0.20 -3.07 26.36
C SER A 54 -0.91 -2.14 25.87
N ASN A 55 -0.71 -1.46 24.73
CA ASN A 55 -1.68 -0.54 24.12
C ASN A 55 -2.33 -1.13 22.85
N ILE A 56 -2.03 -2.38 22.48
CA ILE A 56 -2.68 -3.04 21.33
C ILE A 56 -4.05 -3.55 21.77
N GLU A 57 -5.08 -3.20 21.02
CA GLU A 57 -6.44 -3.71 21.19
C GLU A 57 -7.01 -4.27 19.89
N SER A 58 -7.94 -5.23 20.02
CA SER A 58 -8.67 -5.84 18.90
C SER A 58 -9.68 -4.86 18.25
N SER A 59 -10.15 -3.89 19.01
CA SER A 59 -11.05 -2.81 18.54
C SER A 59 -10.40 -1.48 18.92
N GLY A 60 -10.02 -0.67 17.92
CA GLY A 60 -9.36 0.61 18.16
C GLY A 60 -10.22 1.58 18.97
N SER A 61 -9.60 2.24 19.94
CA SER A 61 -10.10 3.44 20.59
C SER A 61 -9.11 4.58 20.30
N GLU A 62 -9.52 5.84 20.52
CA GLU A 62 -8.64 7.00 20.27
C GLU A 62 -7.32 7.00 21.06
N MET A 63 -7.24 6.19 22.10
CA MET A 63 -6.08 6.07 23.00
C MET A 63 -5.24 4.82 22.77
N ASN A 64 -5.74 3.85 22.01
CA ASN A 64 -5.10 2.55 21.84
C ASN A 64 -4.76 2.26 20.38
N ILE A 65 -3.78 1.40 20.18
CA ILE A 65 -3.28 1.03 18.85
C ILE A 65 -4.12 -0.14 18.35
N PRO A 66 -4.87 0.01 17.22
CA PRO A 66 -5.57 -1.10 16.61
C PRO A 66 -4.56 -2.19 16.20
N ILE A 67 -4.87 -3.45 16.45
CA ILE A 67 -4.00 -4.57 16.03
C ILE A 67 -3.79 -4.59 14.52
N THR A 68 -4.75 -4.10 13.75
CA THR A 68 -4.65 -3.96 12.29
C THR A 68 -3.51 -3.03 11.89
N ASP A 69 -3.33 -1.90 12.59
CA ASP A 69 -2.27 -0.94 12.30
C ASP A 69 -0.89 -1.55 12.55
N VAL A 70 -0.77 -2.40 13.58
CA VAL A 70 0.46 -3.16 13.86
C VAL A 70 0.79 -4.10 12.69
N TYR A 71 -0.20 -4.86 12.21
CA TYR A 71 0.03 -5.74 11.06
C TYR A 71 0.35 -4.97 9.79
N PHE A 72 -0.33 -3.86 9.51
CA PHE A 72 0.01 -3.01 8.37
C PHE A 72 1.42 -2.43 8.48
N ALA A 73 1.84 -2.01 9.66
CA ALA A 73 3.20 -1.54 9.87
C ALA A 73 4.24 -2.66 9.63
N LEU A 74 3.98 -3.89 10.09
CA LEU A 74 4.86 -5.03 9.89
C LEU A 74 4.98 -5.41 8.40
N VAL A 75 3.88 -5.38 7.65
CA VAL A 75 3.87 -5.63 6.20
C VAL A 75 4.57 -4.49 5.46
N ASN A 76 4.25 -3.23 5.75
CA ASN A 76 4.82 -2.07 5.07
C ASN A 76 6.32 -1.91 5.28
N ASN A 77 6.85 -2.40 6.40
CA ASN A 77 8.28 -2.39 6.71
C ASN A 77 8.99 -3.71 6.34
N ASN A 78 8.34 -4.57 5.57
CA ASN A 78 8.88 -5.87 5.12
C ASN A 78 9.34 -6.79 6.27
N VAL A 79 8.76 -6.66 7.45
CA VAL A 79 8.96 -7.61 8.57
C VAL A 79 8.14 -8.87 8.31
N ILE A 80 6.92 -8.69 7.77
CA ILE A 80 6.10 -9.78 7.25
C ILE A 80 6.20 -9.75 5.73
N ASP A 81 6.81 -10.77 5.14
CA ASP A 81 6.89 -10.96 3.69
C ASP A 81 5.63 -11.69 3.21
N ILE A 82 4.68 -10.92 2.66
CA ILE A 82 3.42 -11.47 2.15
C ILE A 82 3.61 -12.32 0.89
N GLU A 83 4.69 -12.14 0.13
CA GLU A 83 4.98 -12.96 -1.06
C GLU A 83 5.31 -14.40 -0.63
N HIS A 84 5.99 -14.56 0.51
CA HIS A 84 6.33 -15.86 1.08
C HIS A 84 5.08 -16.71 1.42
N PHE A 85 3.92 -16.09 1.67
CA PHE A 85 2.67 -16.80 1.97
C PHE A 85 2.19 -17.70 0.82
N SER A 86 2.64 -17.42 -0.40
CA SER A 86 2.35 -18.20 -1.60
C SER A 86 3.44 -19.22 -1.95
N ASP A 87 4.55 -19.25 -1.20
CA ASP A 87 5.69 -20.14 -1.43
C ASP A 87 5.38 -21.59 -0.95
N GLU A 88 6.00 -22.57 -1.58
CA GLU A 88 5.95 -23.97 -1.13
C GLU A 88 6.48 -24.15 0.29
N LYS A 89 7.41 -23.30 0.72
CA LYS A 89 8.03 -23.28 2.03
C LYS A 89 7.24 -22.51 3.09
N ALA A 90 6.10 -21.92 2.73
CA ALA A 90 5.25 -21.20 3.66
C ALA A 90 4.86 -22.10 4.85
N THR A 91 4.84 -21.51 6.04
CA THR A 91 4.41 -22.17 7.26
C THR A 91 2.90 -22.48 7.21
N GLU A 92 2.43 -23.38 8.06
CA GLU A 92 1.00 -23.72 8.10
C GLU A 92 0.11 -22.50 8.44
N ASN A 93 0.58 -21.59 9.29
CA ASN A 93 -0.17 -20.36 9.60
C ASN A 93 -0.25 -19.42 8.39
N GLU A 94 0.84 -19.25 7.64
CA GLU A 94 0.87 -18.46 6.42
C GLU A 94 -0.07 -19.03 5.35
N LYS A 95 -0.08 -20.36 5.17
CA LYS A 95 -1.00 -21.04 4.27
C LYS A 95 -2.47 -20.85 4.67
N VAL A 96 -2.77 -20.90 5.97
CA VAL A 96 -4.13 -20.63 6.48
C VAL A 96 -4.54 -19.18 6.18
N VAL A 97 -3.67 -18.21 6.46
CA VAL A 97 -3.93 -16.80 6.15
C VAL A 97 -4.14 -16.60 4.66
N MET A 98 -3.28 -17.18 3.82
CA MET A 98 -3.39 -17.08 2.35
C MET A 98 -4.69 -17.71 1.82
N HIS A 99 -5.11 -18.84 2.41
CA HIS A 99 -6.39 -19.47 2.04
C HIS A 99 -7.59 -18.58 2.37
N ILE A 100 -7.62 -18.00 3.56
CA ILE A 100 -8.67 -17.06 3.98
C ILE A 100 -8.69 -15.83 3.08
N PHE A 101 -7.52 -15.23 2.81
CA PHE A 101 -7.37 -14.09 1.92
C PHE A 101 -7.89 -14.39 0.51
N SER A 102 -7.47 -15.51 -0.08
CA SER A 102 -7.90 -15.92 -1.42
C SER A 102 -9.41 -16.13 -1.51
N GLY A 103 -10.01 -16.73 -0.47
CA GLY A 103 -11.47 -16.89 -0.40
C GLY A 103 -12.18 -15.55 -0.33
N ARG A 104 -11.68 -14.61 0.47
CA ARG A 104 -12.24 -13.26 0.57
C ARG A 104 -12.08 -12.49 -0.74
N GLN A 105 -10.90 -12.54 -1.36
CA GLN A 105 -10.62 -11.93 -2.66
C GLN A 105 -11.61 -12.40 -3.73
N GLN A 106 -11.89 -13.69 -3.81
CA GLN A 106 -12.89 -14.26 -4.74
C GLN A 106 -14.30 -13.69 -4.49
N THR A 107 -14.68 -13.57 -3.23
CA THR A 107 -15.99 -13.03 -2.85
C THR A 107 -16.12 -11.57 -3.30
N VAL A 108 -15.12 -10.75 -3.00
CA VAL A 108 -15.09 -9.33 -3.39
C VAL A 108 -15.06 -9.16 -4.91
N LEU A 109 -14.22 -9.92 -5.61
CA LEU A 109 -14.19 -9.87 -7.09
C LEU A 109 -15.55 -10.24 -7.71
N SER A 110 -16.26 -11.19 -7.11
CA SER A 110 -17.59 -11.57 -7.55
C SER A 110 -18.60 -10.46 -7.30
N SER A 111 -18.56 -9.83 -6.11
CA SER A 111 -19.40 -8.68 -5.76
C SER A 111 -19.19 -7.52 -6.71
N VAL A 112 -17.94 -7.05 -6.85
CA VAL A 112 -17.57 -5.94 -7.75
C VAL A 112 -17.97 -6.25 -9.21
N THR A 113 -17.76 -7.48 -9.67
CA THR A 113 -18.16 -7.88 -11.03
C THR A 113 -19.67 -7.84 -11.20
N SER A 114 -20.43 -8.26 -10.20
CA SER A 114 -21.89 -8.22 -10.20
C SER A 114 -22.40 -6.77 -10.25
N GLU A 115 -21.82 -5.88 -9.47
CA GLU A 115 -22.18 -4.45 -9.48
C GLU A 115 -21.81 -3.76 -10.80
N LEU A 116 -20.72 -4.15 -11.46
CA LEU A 116 -20.34 -3.57 -12.75
C LEU A 116 -21.11 -4.13 -13.96
N LYS A 117 -21.62 -5.36 -13.87
CA LYS A 117 -22.28 -6.05 -15.01
C LYS A 117 -23.74 -6.35 -14.76
N GLY A 118 -24.22 -6.15 -13.56
CA GLY A 118 -25.59 -6.44 -13.17
C GLY A 118 -26.60 -5.51 -13.84
N ALA A 119 -27.85 -5.97 -13.93
CA ALA A 119 -28.96 -5.19 -14.49
C ALA A 119 -29.47 -4.11 -13.52
N SER A 120 -29.18 -4.23 -12.25
CA SER A 120 -29.66 -3.31 -11.19
C SER A 120 -28.55 -3.15 -10.14
N PRO A 121 -27.46 -2.45 -10.49
CA PRO A 121 -26.38 -2.22 -9.55
C PRO A 121 -26.83 -1.31 -8.40
N ALA A 122 -26.28 -1.52 -7.23
CA ALA A 122 -26.57 -0.73 -6.05
C ALA A 122 -25.90 0.65 -6.11
N ALA A 123 -26.51 1.66 -5.49
CA ALA A 123 -25.87 2.95 -5.31
C ALA A 123 -24.59 2.81 -4.48
N PHE A 124 -23.52 3.52 -4.85
CA PHE A 124 -22.21 3.39 -4.22
C PHE A 124 -22.25 3.56 -2.69
N GLY A 125 -22.98 4.56 -2.19
CA GLY A 125 -23.12 4.80 -0.76
C GLY A 125 -23.94 3.75 0.01
N SER A 126 -24.63 2.83 -0.69
CA SER A 126 -25.36 1.72 -0.08
C SER A 126 -24.59 0.40 -0.04
N LEU A 127 -23.42 0.35 -0.69
CA LEU A 127 -22.52 -0.80 -0.64
C LEU A 127 -21.87 -0.96 0.72
N GLY A 128 -21.41 -2.17 1.02
CA GLY A 128 -20.55 -2.40 2.18
C GLY A 128 -19.22 -1.66 2.07
N GLU A 129 -18.62 -1.32 3.20
CA GLU A 129 -17.36 -0.55 3.29
C GLU A 129 -16.24 -1.13 2.41
N GLU A 130 -16.07 -2.44 2.45
CA GLU A 130 -15.05 -3.14 1.65
C GLU A 130 -15.28 -2.97 0.13
N ASP A 131 -16.53 -3.09 -0.35
CA ASP A 131 -16.85 -2.89 -1.76
C ASP A 131 -16.67 -1.41 -2.17
N GLN A 132 -16.99 -0.46 -1.30
CA GLN A 132 -16.72 0.98 -1.52
C GLN A 132 -15.22 1.25 -1.65
N ASP A 133 -14.39 0.66 -0.81
CA ASP A 133 -12.94 0.79 -0.86
C ASP A 133 -12.38 0.23 -2.17
N TYR A 134 -12.85 -0.93 -2.61
CA TYR A 134 -12.43 -1.50 -3.90
C TYR A 134 -12.84 -0.65 -5.09
N PHE A 135 -14.06 -0.11 -5.12
CA PHE A 135 -14.46 0.81 -6.18
C PHE A 135 -13.65 2.11 -6.16
N THR A 136 -13.39 2.64 -4.99
CA THR A 136 -12.51 3.81 -4.82
C THR A 136 -11.11 3.52 -5.36
N TYR A 137 -10.55 2.35 -5.03
CA TYR A 137 -9.27 1.90 -5.56
C TYR A 137 -9.29 1.78 -7.09
N ILE A 138 -10.32 1.15 -7.66
CA ILE A 138 -10.46 0.99 -9.12
C ILE A 138 -10.50 2.36 -9.80
N ILE A 139 -11.34 3.28 -9.33
CA ILE A 139 -11.43 4.64 -9.89
C ILE A 139 -10.09 5.38 -9.81
N ASN A 140 -9.36 5.24 -8.70
CA ASN A 140 -8.04 5.85 -8.55
C ASN A 140 -7.03 5.23 -9.51
N GLN A 141 -7.03 3.91 -9.70
CA GLN A 141 -6.18 3.23 -10.69
C GLN A 141 -6.48 3.69 -12.12
N LEU A 142 -7.76 3.88 -12.48
CA LEU A 142 -8.14 4.42 -13.78
C LEU A 142 -7.62 5.85 -13.99
N LYS A 143 -7.60 6.68 -12.93
CA LYS A 143 -7.03 8.05 -12.97
C LYS A 143 -5.51 8.03 -13.10
N GLU A 144 -4.81 7.21 -12.32
CA GLU A 144 -3.35 7.09 -12.33
C GLU A 144 -2.83 6.58 -13.68
N LYS A 145 -3.51 5.60 -14.25
CA LYS A 145 -3.20 5.05 -15.58
C LYS A 145 -3.65 5.95 -16.73
N LYS A 146 -4.23 7.12 -16.43
CA LYS A 146 -4.76 8.08 -17.41
C LYS A 146 -5.86 7.51 -18.32
N ILE A 147 -6.51 6.43 -17.90
CA ILE A 147 -7.70 5.89 -18.56
C ILE A 147 -8.89 6.81 -18.25
N LEU A 148 -9.07 7.19 -17.00
CA LEU A 148 -10.03 8.23 -16.60
C LEU A 148 -9.31 9.58 -16.58
N LEU A 149 -9.66 10.44 -17.56
CA LEU A 149 -8.99 11.71 -17.84
C LEU A 149 -9.46 12.80 -16.87
N GLN A 150 -8.79 12.95 -15.74
CA GLN A 150 -9.18 13.88 -14.67
C GLN A 150 -9.43 15.32 -15.13
N LYS A 151 -8.68 15.78 -16.17
CA LYS A 151 -8.83 17.13 -16.72
C LYS A 151 -10.08 17.30 -17.60
N SER A 152 -10.65 16.21 -18.08
CA SER A 152 -11.84 16.19 -18.92
C SER A 152 -13.12 16.10 -18.09
N ILE A 153 -13.04 15.78 -16.80
CA ILE A 153 -14.19 15.64 -15.92
C ILE A 153 -14.77 17.01 -15.62
N ASP A 154 -16.01 17.24 -16.03
CA ASP A 154 -16.79 18.40 -15.60
C ASP A 154 -17.31 18.16 -14.17
N LYS A 155 -16.77 18.92 -13.23
CA LYS A 155 -17.17 18.79 -11.81
C LYS A 155 -18.56 19.38 -11.52
N THR A 156 -19.15 20.09 -12.46
CA THR A 156 -20.51 20.64 -12.37
C THR A 156 -21.57 19.72 -12.97
N ASP A 157 -21.14 18.63 -13.61
CA ASP A 157 -22.00 17.61 -14.18
C ASP A 157 -22.83 16.92 -13.07
N GLU A 158 -24.13 16.74 -13.33
CA GLU A 158 -25.08 16.19 -12.35
C GLU A 158 -24.69 14.76 -11.93
N VAL A 159 -24.34 13.91 -12.89
CA VAL A 159 -23.95 12.50 -12.62
C VAL A 159 -22.64 12.43 -11.86
N TYR A 160 -21.70 13.36 -12.13
CA TYR A 160 -20.49 13.45 -11.32
C TYR A 160 -20.80 13.82 -9.86
N GLN A 161 -21.73 14.77 -9.63
CA GLN A 161 -22.15 15.16 -8.28
C GLN A 161 -22.87 14.02 -7.56
N GLU A 162 -23.73 13.29 -8.25
CA GLU A 162 -24.41 12.11 -7.73
C GLU A 162 -23.44 10.99 -7.36
N TRP A 163 -22.41 10.78 -8.18
CA TRP A 163 -21.32 9.87 -7.84
C TRP A 163 -20.58 10.32 -6.56
N GLN A 164 -20.23 11.60 -6.46
CA GLN A 164 -19.55 12.13 -5.27
C GLN A 164 -20.40 12.03 -3.99
N SER A 165 -21.72 12.10 -4.12
CA SER A 165 -22.65 11.90 -3.00
C SER A 165 -22.99 10.43 -2.73
N GLY A 166 -22.54 9.51 -3.58
CA GLY A 166 -22.79 8.08 -3.44
C GLY A 166 -24.21 7.64 -3.79
N THR A 167 -24.98 8.47 -4.48
CA THR A 167 -26.40 8.20 -4.81
C THR A 167 -26.60 7.37 -6.05
N ILE A 168 -25.59 7.25 -6.91
CA ILE A 168 -25.60 6.39 -8.09
C ILE A 168 -24.59 5.24 -7.95
N SER A 169 -24.71 4.25 -8.84
CA SER A 169 -23.81 3.11 -8.90
C SER A 169 -22.51 3.44 -9.62
N ALA A 170 -21.46 2.66 -9.36
CA ALA A 170 -20.20 2.76 -10.09
C ALA A 170 -20.39 2.47 -11.58
N GLN A 171 -21.31 1.57 -11.93
CA GLN A 171 -21.64 1.26 -13.32
C GLN A 171 -22.23 2.48 -14.04
N GLU A 172 -23.20 3.18 -13.44
CA GLU A 172 -23.81 4.39 -14.00
C GLU A 172 -22.76 5.48 -14.19
N TYR A 173 -21.95 5.74 -13.19
CA TYR A 173 -20.86 6.72 -13.29
C TYR A 173 -19.87 6.40 -14.42
N LEU A 174 -19.40 5.15 -14.52
CA LEU A 174 -18.44 4.76 -15.56
C LEU A 174 -19.07 4.80 -16.96
N ASN A 175 -20.32 4.38 -17.12
CA ASN A 175 -21.03 4.49 -18.40
C ASN A 175 -21.22 5.95 -18.83
N HIS A 176 -21.54 6.83 -17.89
CA HIS A 176 -21.61 8.26 -18.15
C HIS A 176 -20.24 8.83 -18.54
N ALA A 177 -19.18 8.45 -17.81
CA ALA A 177 -17.80 8.90 -18.11
C ALA A 177 -17.36 8.47 -19.51
N ILE A 178 -17.76 7.29 -19.99
CA ILE A 178 -17.53 6.85 -21.37
C ILE A 178 -18.29 7.73 -22.35
N ALA A 179 -19.57 7.97 -22.10
CA ALA A 179 -20.42 8.79 -22.96
C ALA A 179 -19.94 10.24 -23.08
N GLN A 180 -19.35 10.80 -22.02
CA GLN A 180 -18.78 12.14 -21.97
C GLN A 180 -17.33 12.22 -22.49
N ASN A 181 -16.75 11.11 -22.95
CA ASN A 181 -15.33 11.01 -23.32
C ASN A 181 -14.36 11.38 -22.18
N TRP A 182 -14.73 11.12 -20.94
CA TRP A 182 -13.82 11.22 -19.80
C TRP A 182 -12.93 9.99 -19.67
N ILE A 183 -13.30 8.89 -20.33
CA ILE A 183 -12.53 7.65 -20.38
C ILE A 183 -11.91 7.51 -21.78
N ASP A 184 -10.59 7.31 -21.81
CA ASP A 184 -9.86 6.97 -23.03
C ASP A 184 -9.94 5.45 -23.22
N ILE A 185 -10.61 5.03 -24.29
CA ILE A 185 -10.82 3.63 -24.67
C ILE A 185 -9.97 3.19 -25.88
N THR A 186 -9.04 4.04 -26.35
CA THR A 186 -8.18 3.73 -27.51
C THR A 186 -6.89 2.99 -27.15
#